data_95ad6a218508e4a3871d9f67264c2bf1
#
_entry.id   95ad6a218508e4a3871d9f67264c2bf1
#
_cell.length_a   1.000
_cell.length_b   1.000
_cell.length_c   1.000
_cell.angle_alpha   90.00
_cell.angle_beta   90.00
_cell.angle_gamma   90.00
#
_symmetry.space_group_name_H-M   'P 1'
#
loop_
_entity.id
_entity.type
_entity.pdbx_description
1 polymer ?
#
loop_
_entity_poly.entity_id
_entity_poly.type
_entity_poly.pdbx_seq_one_letter_code
_entity_poly.pdbx_strand_id
1 'polypeptide(L)'
;MMVALLVSATMAFAQKPNIRILATGGTIAGTGGSSTSTNYTAGQMAIATLLEAVPELQDIANCEGEQVVRIGSQDMSDEVWLILAKRINELLQDPNVDGIVITHGTDTMEETAYFLNLTVNSDKPVVMVGAMRPSTAISADGPRNLYNAVVTAAAPESKGKGVLVVMNDNILGAESVTKMHTTSVQTFQAPNAGALGYVFNSKVFYNQEPLKKHTTESVFDVTNLDKLPKVGIVYSHAGVNADMVEPMLKNDYQGIIHAGVGNGNIHKDVFPVLEKARKKGIQVVRSSRVPTGPSTLDNEVDDAHYQFVASQQLNPQKARILLMLALTKTNDWQQIQEYFNQY
;
A
#
# COMPACT_ATOMS: atom_id res chain seq x y z
N MET A 1 -14.47 -33.10 58.26
CA MET A 1 -13.18 -32.64 57.73
C MET A 1 -13.42 -32.00 56.32
N MET A 2 -13.50 -30.69 56.25
CA MET A 2 -13.76 -29.95 54.99
C MET A 2 -12.41 -29.54 54.42
N VAL A 3 -12.03 -30.09 53.26
CA VAL A 3 -10.81 -29.70 52.54
C VAL A 3 -11.14 -28.50 51.67
N ALA A 4 -10.63 -27.33 52.03
CA ALA A 4 -10.73 -26.13 51.21
C ALA A 4 -9.69 -26.20 50.08
N LEU A 5 -10.15 -26.36 48.85
CA LEU A 5 -9.30 -26.19 47.64
C LEU A 5 -9.02 -24.70 47.46
N LEU A 6 -7.79 -24.26 47.73
CA LEU A 6 -7.27 -22.97 47.32
C LEU A 6 -6.99 -23.03 45.81
N VAL A 7 -7.86 -22.41 44.99
CA VAL A 7 -7.57 -22.12 43.59
C VAL A 7 -6.73 -20.86 43.57
N SER A 8 -5.42 -21.00 43.37
CA SER A 8 -4.52 -19.88 43.09
C SER A 8 -4.73 -19.45 41.63
N ALA A 9 -5.49 -18.38 41.42
CA ALA A 9 -5.55 -17.68 40.14
C ALA A 9 -4.20 -16.96 39.94
N THR A 10 -3.32 -17.57 39.17
CA THR A 10 -2.17 -16.85 38.60
C THR A 10 -2.68 -15.81 37.60
N MET A 11 -2.63 -14.53 37.96
CA MET A 11 -2.76 -13.45 36.97
C MET A 11 -1.58 -13.55 36.02
N ALA A 12 -1.78 -14.17 34.87
CA ALA A 12 -0.85 -14.03 33.76
C ALA A 12 -0.93 -12.57 33.31
N PHE A 13 0.08 -11.78 33.63
CA PHE A 13 0.27 -10.50 32.96
C PHE A 13 0.45 -10.81 31.47
N ALA A 14 -0.49 -10.40 30.64
CA ALA A 14 -0.35 -10.55 29.18
C ALA A 14 0.96 -9.87 28.78
N GLN A 15 1.86 -10.63 28.17
CA GLN A 15 3.12 -10.10 27.66
C GLN A 15 2.77 -9.06 26.58
N LYS A 16 3.44 -7.89 26.63
CA LYS A 16 3.27 -6.88 25.58
C LYS A 16 3.70 -7.45 24.22
N PRO A 17 2.95 -7.19 23.14
CA PRO A 17 3.34 -7.66 21.81
C PRO A 17 4.66 -7.02 21.36
N ASN A 18 5.41 -7.77 20.57
CA ASN A 18 6.68 -7.33 19.99
C ASN A 18 6.44 -6.80 18.58
N ILE A 19 6.62 -5.51 18.37
CA ILE A 19 6.38 -4.81 17.11
C ILE A 19 7.70 -4.38 16.49
N ARG A 20 7.94 -4.79 15.26
CA ARG A 20 9.08 -4.32 14.45
C ARG A 20 8.69 -3.06 13.70
N ILE A 21 9.50 -2.01 13.81
CA ILE A 21 9.26 -0.74 13.12
C ILE A 21 10.30 -0.57 12.02
N LEU A 22 9.87 -0.72 10.77
CA LEU A 22 10.72 -0.62 9.59
C LEU A 22 10.66 0.81 9.04
N ALA A 23 11.78 1.51 9.02
CA ALA A 23 11.85 2.87 8.52
C ALA A 23 12.32 2.92 7.07
N THR A 24 11.53 3.56 6.20
CA THR A 24 11.90 3.82 4.79
C THR A 24 12.25 5.29 4.53
N GLY A 25 11.93 6.20 5.47
CA GLY A 25 12.14 7.64 5.35
C GLY A 25 10.84 8.43 5.36
N GLY A 26 10.69 9.38 4.45
CA GLY A 26 9.48 10.20 4.29
C GLY A 26 9.39 11.39 5.23
N THR A 27 8.24 12.08 5.23
CA THR A 27 7.95 13.31 5.98
C THR A 27 7.92 13.08 7.48
N ILE A 28 7.49 11.92 7.94
CA ILE A 28 7.46 11.57 9.37
C ILE A 28 8.85 11.64 10.00
N ALA A 29 9.89 11.35 9.19
CA ALA A 29 11.30 11.51 9.52
C ALA A 29 11.89 12.82 8.94
N GLY A 30 11.06 13.75 8.50
CA GLY A 30 11.47 15.02 7.89
C GLY A 30 11.66 16.12 8.92
N THR A 31 12.66 16.98 8.69
CA THR A 31 12.93 18.17 9.50
C THR A 31 12.88 19.41 8.64
N GLY A 32 12.19 20.46 9.10
CA GLY A 32 12.11 21.76 8.46
C GLY A 32 12.91 22.81 9.20
N GLY A 33 13.24 23.91 8.52
CA GLY A 33 14.02 25.03 9.08
C GLY A 33 13.28 25.88 10.10
N SER A 34 11.95 25.83 10.17
CA SER A 34 11.14 26.51 11.17
C SER A 34 9.79 25.79 11.37
N SER A 35 9.14 26.08 12.52
CA SER A 35 7.84 25.47 12.86
C SER A 35 6.67 25.91 11.99
N THR A 36 6.82 26.98 11.22
CA THR A 36 5.80 27.54 10.31
C THR A 36 6.14 27.32 8.83
N SER A 37 7.33 26.77 8.53
CA SER A 37 7.75 26.49 7.15
C SER A 37 7.15 25.19 6.64
N THR A 38 6.72 25.20 5.37
CA THR A 38 6.34 23.98 4.63
C THR A 38 7.53 23.32 3.94
N ASN A 39 8.70 24.00 3.91
CA ASN A 39 9.93 23.45 3.34
C ASN A 39 10.60 22.52 4.35
N TYR A 40 10.86 21.30 3.97
CA TYR A 40 11.55 20.29 4.79
C TYR A 40 12.34 19.31 3.91
N THR A 41 13.28 18.61 4.53
CA THR A 41 13.98 17.49 3.89
C THR A 41 13.44 16.18 4.46
N ALA A 42 12.90 15.31 3.61
CA ALA A 42 12.36 14.02 4.00
C ALA A 42 13.47 13.04 4.45
N GLY A 43 13.15 12.10 5.34
CA GLY A 43 14.03 10.99 5.70
C GLY A 43 15.27 11.36 6.52
N GLN A 44 15.36 12.55 7.11
CA GLN A 44 16.56 12.99 7.83
C GLN A 44 16.70 12.38 9.23
N MET A 45 15.60 12.09 9.89
CA MET A 45 15.59 11.60 11.27
C MET A 45 15.81 10.09 11.31
N ALA A 46 16.69 9.63 12.20
CA ALA A 46 16.89 8.20 12.44
C ALA A 46 15.68 7.59 13.15
N ILE A 47 15.45 6.30 12.96
CA ILE A 47 14.33 5.58 13.59
C ILE A 47 14.36 5.68 15.12
N ALA A 48 15.54 5.66 15.73
CA ALA A 48 15.68 5.82 17.19
C ALA A 48 15.07 7.14 17.69
N THR A 49 15.33 8.25 17.00
CA THR A 49 14.77 9.56 17.36
C THR A 49 13.24 9.62 17.18
N LEU A 50 12.69 8.90 16.20
CA LEU A 50 11.23 8.79 16.05
C LEU A 50 10.60 8.04 17.24
N LEU A 51 11.25 6.97 17.72
CA LEU A 51 10.78 6.22 18.88
C LEU A 51 10.90 7.03 20.18
N GLU A 52 12.00 7.77 20.36
CA GLU A 52 12.20 8.66 21.49
C GLU A 52 11.17 9.79 21.55
N ALA A 53 10.65 10.24 20.39
CA ALA A 53 9.64 11.27 20.31
C ALA A 53 8.24 10.82 20.77
N VAL A 54 8.01 9.50 20.93
CA VAL A 54 6.71 8.92 21.36
C VAL A 54 6.96 7.86 22.44
N PRO A 55 7.38 8.26 23.66
CA PRO A 55 7.70 7.31 24.73
C PRO A 55 6.53 6.44 25.17
N GLU A 56 5.29 6.88 24.93
CA GLU A 56 4.05 6.16 25.22
C GLU A 56 3.91 4.84 24.42
N LEU A 57 4.70 4.65 23.37
CA LEU A 57 4.76 3.36 22.65
C LEU A 57 5.15 2.21 23.58
N GLN A 58 5.99 2.50 24.57
CA GLN A 58 6.44 1.51 25.55
C GLN A 58 5.28 0.97 26.40
N ASP A 59 4.18 1.70 26.53
CA ASP A 59 2.99 1.24 27.27
C ASP A 59 2.17 0.23 26.46
N ILE A 60 2.29 0.28 25.12
CA ILE A 60 1.50 -0.54 24.19
C ILE A 60 2.26 -1.80 23.78
N ALA A 61 3.53 -1.70 23.39
CA ALA A 61 4.30 -2.78 22.80
C ALA A 61 5.80 -2.67 23.09
N ASN A 62 6.51 -3.79 22.93
CA ASN A 62 7.96 -3.79 22.84
C ASN A 62 8.33 -3.44 21.39
N CYS A 63 8.82 -2.22 21.17
CA CYS A 63 9.13 -1.71 19.84
C CYS A 63 10.62 -1.79 19.55
N GLU A 64 10.99 -2.41 18.43
CA GLU A 64 12.37 -2.38 17.89
C GLU A 64 12.36 -1.78 16.49
N GLY A 65 13.24 -0.80 16.27
CA GLY A 65 13.37 -0.07 15.00
C GLY A 65 14.48 -0.58 14.11
N GLU A 66 14.23 -0.71 12.82
CA GLU A 66 15.20 -1.05 11.77
C GLU A 66 15.09 -0.05 10.62
N GLN A 67 16.23 0.48 10.17
CA GLN A 67 16.29 1.35 9.00
C GLN A 67 16.52 0.49 7.75
N VAL A 68 15.47 0.33 6.92
CA VAL A 68 15.55 -0.44 5.67
C VAL A 68 16.18 0.39 4.56
N VAL A 69 15.62 1.59 4.32
CA VAL A 69 16.15 2.59 3.39
C VAL A 69 15.92 3.99 3.95
N ARG A 70 16.53 5.01 3.33
CA ARG A 70 16.36 6.40 3.73
C ARG A 70 16.13 7.27 2.49
N ILE A 71 14.86 7.30 2.04
CA ILE A 71 14.47 8.01 0.81
C ILE A 71 13.20 8.84 1.02
N GLY A 72 12.99 9.83 0.16
CA GLY A 72 11.67 10.40 -0.05
C GLY A 72 10.81 9.40 -0.84
N SER A 73 9.51 9.33 -0.57
CA SER A 73 8.67 8.33 -1.24
C SER A 73 8.52 8.56 -2.76
N GLN A 74 8.78 9.76 -3.25
CA GLN A 74 8.87 10.02 -4.70
C GLN A 74 10.02 9.26 -5.39
N ASP A 75 11.01 8.80 -4.61
CA ASP A 75 12.16 8.02 -5.09
C ASP A 75 11.99 6.51 -4.84
N MET A 76 10.77 6.07 -4.47
CA MET A 76 10.45 4.65 -4.29
C MET A 76 10.65 3.89 -5.61
N SER A 77 11.19 2.68 -5.52
CA SER A 77 11.46 1.83 -6.68
C SER A 77 11.03 0.39 -6.48
N ASP A 78 10.95 -0.34 -7.59
CA ASP A 78 10.63 -1.77 -7.61
C ASP A 78 11.64 -2.58 -6.78
N GLU A 79 12.93 -2.18 -6.78
CA GLU A 79 13.97 -2.83 -5.97
C GLU A 79 13.73 -2.64 -4.47
N VAL A 80 13.35 -1.42 -4.06
CA VAL A 80 13.04 -1.14 -2.65
C VAL A 80 11.80 -1.92 -2.21
N TRP A 81 10.79 -2.05 -3.06
CA TRP A 81 9.62 -2.89 -2.77
C TRP A 81 10.00 -4.35 -2.55
N LEU A 82 10.86 -4.91 -3.41
CA LEU A 82 11.33 -6.30 -3.27
C LEU A 82 12.14 -6.49 -1.97
N ILE A 83 13.05 -5.57 -1.65
CA ILE A 83 13.81 -5.60 -0.39
C ILE A 83 12.84 -5.58 0.81
N LEU A 84 11.89 -4.66 0.81
CA LEU A 84 10.94 -4.48 1.91
C LEU A 84 10.04 -5.71 2.09
N ALA A 85 9.47 -6.25 1.01
CA ALA A 85 8.62 -7.44 1.08
C ALA A 85 9.37 -8.67 1.58
N LYS A 86 10.61 -8.91 1.09
CA LYS A 86 11.45 -10.02 1.55
C LYS A 86 11.77 -9.88 3.04
N ARG A 87 12.15 -8.67 3.48
CA ARG A 87 12.47 -8.41 4.90
C ARG A 87 11.25 -8.60 5.81
N ILE A 88 10.07 -8.11 5.40
CA ILE A 88 8.83 -8.30 6.14
C ILE A 88 8.49 -9.79 6.27
N ASN A 89 8.53 -10.54 5.17
CA ASN A 89 8.25 -11.98 5.19
C ASN A 89 9.24 -12.76 6.07
N GLU A 90 10.51 -12.39 6.08
CA GLU A 90 11.51 -12.96 6.98
C GLU A 90 11.18 -12.70 8.46
N LEU A 91 10.90 -11.44 8.81
CA LEU A 91 10.57 -11.05 10.19
C LEU A 91 9.28 -11.71 10.70
N LEU A 92 8.27 -11.83 9.86
CA LEU A 92 6.98 -12.40 10.26
C LEU A 92 7.02 -13.94 10.45
N GLN A 93 8.08 -14.61 9.97
CA GLN A 93 8.32 -16.02 10.29
C GLN A 93 8.80 -16.23 11.73
N ASP A 94 9.37 -15.21 12.36
CA ASP A 94 9.75 -15.28 13.77
C ASP A 94 8.49 -15.29 14.66
N PRO A 95 8.28 -16.33 15.48
CA PRO A 95 7.13 -16.38 16.40
C PRO A 95 7.15 -15.27 17.46
N ASN A 96 8.32 -14.68 17.72
CA ASN A 96 8.44 -13.56 18.66
C ASN A 96 8.10 -12.19 18.06
N VAL A 97 7.81 -12.09 16.77
CA VAL A 97 7.33 -10.87 16.13
C VAL A 97 5.82 -10.96 15.98
N ASP A 98 5.09 -10.07 16.61
CA ASP A 98 3.62 -10.06 16.62
C ASP A 98 3.02 -9.17 15.52
N GLY A 99 3.77 -8.17 15.05
CA GLY A 99 3.33 -7.28 13.98
C GLY A 99 4.45 -6.36 13.48
N ILE A 100 4.17 -5.68 12.36
CA ILE A 100 5.11 -4.75 11.74
C ILE A 100 4.43 -3.39 11.55
N VAL A 101 5.18 -2.32 11.84
CA VAL A 101 4.85 -0.94 11.45
C VAL A 101 5.89 -0.45 10.45
N ILE A 102 5.48 0.21 9.38
CA ILE A 102 6.36 0.74 8.35
C ILE A 102 6.18 2.25 8.29
N THR A 103 7.22 3.02 8.64
CA THR A 103 7.20 4.46 8.42
C THR A 103 7.58 4.78 6.98
N HIS A 104 6.74 5.53 6.28
CA HIS A 104 6.83 5.75 4.85
C HIS A 104 6.43 7.20 4.48
N GLY A 105 7.00 7.72 3.39
CA GLY A 105 6.55 8.98 2.85
C GLY A 105 5.19 8.84 2.15
N THR A 106 4.39 9.91 2.17
CA THR A 106 2.98 9.82 1.78
C THR A 106 2.73 9.77 0.27
N ASP A 107 3.70 10.15 -0.59
CA ASP A 107 3.44 10.32 -2.03
C ASP A 107 3.15 8.99 -2.76
N THR A 108 3.85 7.92 -2.40
CA THR A 108 3.67 6.57 -2.99
C THR A 108 3.26 5.52 -1.96
N MET A 109 2.79 5.94 -0.78
CA MET A 109 2.40 5.03 0.29
C MET A 109 1.30 4.06 -0.15
N GLU A 110 0.30 4.51 -0.89
CA GLU A 110 -0.79 3.67 -1.39
C GLU A 110 -0.30 2.56 -2.32
N GLU A 111 0.75 2.85 -3.10
CA GLU A 111 1.38 1.89 -4.01
C GLU A 111 2.16 0.84 -3.21
N THR A 112 3.01 1.27 -2.30
CA THR A 112 3.77 0.37 -1.42
C THR A 112 2.83 -0.49 -0.57
N ALA A 113 1.77 0.10 -0.02
CA ALA A 113 0.76 -0.64 0.75
C ALA A 113 0.11 -1.76 -0.08
N TYR A 114 -0.30 -1.44 -1.32
CA TYR A 114 -0.93 -2.42 -2.20
C TYR A 114 0.05 -3.51 -2.65
N PHE A 115 1.29 -3.15 -2.98
CA PHE A 115 2.32 -4.14 -3.29
C PHE A 115 2.54 -5.12 -2.14
N LEU A 116 2.70 -4.62 -0.92
CA LEU A 116 2.87 -5.46 0.26
C LEU A 116 1.63 -6.28 0.58
N ASN A 117 0.43 -5.74 0.35
CA ASN A 117 -0.83 -6.46 0.53
C ASN A 117 -0.93 -7.72 -0.34
N LEU A 118 -0.27 -7.71 -1.50
CA LEU A 118 -0.23 -8.82 -2.44
C LEU A 118 0.98 -9.76 -2.26
N THR A 119 2.02 -9.36 -1.52
CA THR A 119 3.31 -10.09 -1.46
C THR A 119 3.73 -10.51 -0.05
N VAL A 120 3.09 -10.01 0.99
CA VAL A 120 3.29 -10.48 2.36
C VAL A 120 2.53 -11.79 2.56
N ASN A 121 3.23 -12.82 3.05
CA ASN A 121 2.64 -14.13 3.33
C ASN A 121 2.50 -14.37 4.84
N SER A 122 1.67 -13.56 5.49
CA SER A 122 1.38 -13.68 6.92
C SER A 122 0.02 -13.07 7.23
N ASP A 123 -0.65 -13.57 8.25
CA ASP A 123 -1.87 -12.98 8.82
C ASP A 123 -1.57 -11.99 9.97
N LYS A 124 -0.30 -11.87 10.40
CA LYS A 124 0.11 -10.90 11.41
C LYS A 124 -0.05 -9.47 10.88
N PRO A 125 -0.42 -8.50 11.74
CA PRO A 125 -0.64 -7.13 11.31
C PRO A 125 0.59 -6.49 10.67
N VAL A 126 0.39 -5.86 9.51
CA VAL A 126 1.37 -5.00 8.84
C VAL A 126 0.72 -3.64 8.60
N VAL A 127 1.27 -2.62 9.22
CA VAL A 127 0.66 -1.29 9.27
C VAL A 127 1.62 -0.24 8.72
N MET A 128 1.21 0.49 7.70
CA MET A 128 1.94 1.61 7.15
C MET A 128 1.49 2.92 7.78
N VAL A 129 2.43 3.83 8.00
CA VAL A 129 2.20 5.12 8.61
C VAL A 129 3.12 6.19 8.03
N GLY A 130 2.63 7.43 7.99
CA GLY A 130 3.40 8.59 7.56
C GLY A 130 2.95 9.85 8.28
N ALA A 131 3.38 10.99 7.76
CA ALA A 131 2.93 12.31 8.21
C ALA A 131 2.83 13.27 7.03
N MET A 132 1.90 14.21 7.13
CA MET A 132 1.75 15.30 6.16
C MET A 132 2.52 16.56 6.59
N ARG A 133 2.87 16.67 7.85
CA ARG A 133 3.65 17.76 8.42
C ARG A 133 5.00 17.24 8.92
N PRO A 134 6.10 17.98 8.70
CA PRO A 134 7.40 17.60 9.25
C PRO A 134 7.37 17.63 10.79
N SER A 135 8.26 16.89 11.43
CA SER A 135 8.34 16.78 12.89
C SER A 135 8.52 18.11 13.62
N THR A 136 9.09 19.09 12.94
CA THR A 136 9.32 20.46 13.46
C THR A 136 8.13 21.40 13.32
N ALA A 137 7.07 21.00 12.61
CA ALA A 137 5.91 21.86 12.37
C ALA A 137 5.00 21.98 13.61
N ILE A 138 4.32 23.12 13.73
CA ILE A 138 3.23 23.28 14.68
C ILE A 138 2.14 22.25 14.36
N SER A 139 1.68 21.52 15.37
CA SER A 139 0.71 20.43 15.21
C SER A 139 1.18 19.34 14.22
N ALA A 140 2.45 18.93 14.30
CA ALA A 140 2.96 17.78 13.56
C ALA A 140 2.08 16.55 13.83
N ASP A 141 1.65 15.86 12.75
CA ASP A 141 0.75 14.71 12.83
C ASP A 141 1.48 13.37 13.01
N GLY A 142 2.81 13.36 12.77
CA GLY A 142 3.63 12.15 12.80
C GLY A 142 3.58 11.38 14.12
N PRO A 143 3.79 12.01 15.30
CA PRO A 143 3.76 11.31 16.59
C PRO A 143 2.44 10.60 16.87
N ARG A 144 1.30 11.26 16.61
CA ARG A 144 -0.03 10.65 16.80
C ARG A 144 -0.28 9.52 15.80
N ASN A 145 0.11 9.69 14.54
CA ASN A 145 -0.03 8.67 13.53
C ASN A 145 0.82 7.44 13.88
N LEU A 146 2.08 7.61 14.31
CA LEU A 146 2.96 6.52 14.74
C LEU A 146 2.37 5.75 15.93
N TYR A 147 1.89 6.49 16.94
CA TYR A 147 1.23 5.89 18.10
C TYR A 147 0.05 5.01 17.67
N ASN A 148 -0.84 5.53 16.84
CA ASN A 148 -2.01 4.82 16.35
C ASN A 148 -1.64 3.60 15.50
N ALA A 149 -0.57 3.69 14.70
CA ALA A 149 -0.08 2.56 13.92
C ALA A 149 0.42 1.42 14.80
N VAL A 150 1.15 1.74 15.89
CA VAL A 150 1.59 0.73 16.86
C VAL A 150 0.41 0.14 17.61
N VAL A 151 -0.56 0.95 18.06
CA VAL A 151 -1.81 0.46 18.65
C VAL A 151 -2.51 -0.52 17.71
N THR A 152 -2.59 -0.19 16.42
CA THR A 152 -3.23 -1.04 15.42
C THR A 152 -2.43 -2.33 15.19
N ALA A 153 -1.10 -2.25 15.08
CA ALA A 153 -0.26 -3.44 14.89
C ALA A 153 -0.25 -4.38 16.11
N ALA A 154 -0.42 -3.82 17.31
CA ALA A 154 -0.46 -4.56 18.57
C ALA A 154 -1.84 -5.19 18.85
N ALA A 155 -2.89 -4.78 18.15
CA ALA A 155 -4.26 -5.22 18.40
C ALA A 155 -4.53 -6.60 17.76
N PRO A 156 -5.00 -7.60 18.52
CA PRO A 156 -5.37 -8.90 17.97
C PRO A 156 -6.42 -8.81 16.85
N GLU A 157 -7.32 -7.84 16.93
CA GLU A 157 -8.39 -7.59 15.96
C GLU A 157 -7.87 -7.17 14.58
N SER A 158 -6.60 -6.73 14.50
CA SER A 158 -5.94 -6.35 13.23
C SER A 158 -5.38 -7.55 12.46
N LYS A 159 -5.35 -8.72 13.09
CA LYS A 159 -4.87 -9.95 12.45
C LYS A 159 -5.78 -10.36 11.29
N GLY A 160 -5.17 -10.75 10.16
CA GLY A 160 -5.90 -11.22 8.98
C GLY A 160 -6.61 -10.11 8.18
N LYS A 161 -6.27 -8.83 8.40
CA LYS A 161 -6.89 -7.70 7.68
C LYS A 161 -6.03 -7.14 6.53
N GLY A 162 -5.04 -7.90 6.08
CA GLY A 162 -4.13 -7.44 5.04
C GLY A 162 -3.17 -6.36 5.54
N VAL A 163 -2.61 -5.61 4.61
CA VAL A 163 -1.80 -4.44 4.92
C VAL A 163 -2.70 -3.22 5.13
N LEU A 164 -2.48 -2.54 6.24
CA LEU A 164 -3.26 -1.40 6.68
C LEU A 164 -2.47 -0.09 6.52
N VAL A 165 -3.16 1.01 6.24
CA VAL A 165 -2.61 2.37 6.33
C VAL A 165 -3.32 3.09 7.46
N VAL A 166 -2.54 3.57 8.44
CA VAL A 166 -3.09 4.28 9.60
C VAL A 166 -2.62 5.73 9.58
N MET A 167 -3.56 6.63 9.33
CA MET A 167 -3.33 8.07 9.24
C MET A 167 -4.56 8.82 9.75
N ASN A 168 -4.33 9.90 10.50
CA ASN A 168 -5.40 10.79 10.98
C ASN A 168 -6.55 10.01 11.65
N ASP A 169 -6.19 9.13 12.59
CA ASP A 169 -7.05 8.22 13.36
C ASP A 169 -7.82 7.16 12.55
N ASN A 170 -7.74 7.16 11.21
CA ASN A 170 -8.41 6.16 10.36
C ASN A 170 -7.52 4.94 10.09
N ILE A 171 -8.15 3.78 10.01
CA ILE A 171 -7.56 2.51 9.57
C ILE A 171 -8.12 2.21 8.17
N LEU A 172 -7.25 2.22 7.16
CA LEU A 172 -7.61 2.09 5.76
C LEU A 172 -6.98 0.82 5.18
N GLY A 173 -7.72 0.08 4.37
CA GLY A 173 -7.21 -1.11 3.67
C GLY A 173 -6.34 -0.72 2.46
N ALA A 174 -5.27 -1.47 2.22
CA ALA A 174 -4.31 -1.18 1.16
C ALA A 174 -4.92 -1.19 -0.24
N GLU A 175 -5.92 -2.02 -0.49
CA GLU A 175 -6.61 -2.07 -1.80
C GLU A 175 -7.31 -0.74 -2.11
N SER A 176 -8.03 -0.16 -1.14
CA SER A 176 -8.94 0.96 -1.37
C SER A 176 -8.37 2.32 -1.00
N VAL A 177 -7.29 2.38 -0.19
CA VAL A 177 -6.69 3.65 0.25
C VAL A 177 -6.10 4.44 -0.91
N THR A 178 -6.30 5.76 -0.91
CA THR A 178 -5.73 6.68 -1.92
C THR A 178 -5.40 8.03 -1.28
N LYS A 179 -4.29 8.64 -1.73
CA LYS A 179 -3.92 10.01 -1.36
C LYS A 179 -4.79 11.00 -2.14
N MET A 180 -5.84 11.52 -1.51
CA MET A 180 -6.85 12.37 -2.14
C MET A 180 -6.55 13.87 -2.07
N HIS A 181 -5.58 14.29 -1.27
CA HIS A 181 -5.24 15.70 -1.10
C HIS A 181 -3.72 15.89 -1.00
N THR A 182 -3.20 16.93 -1.61
CA THR A 182 -1.74 17.17 -1.67
C THR A 182 -1.13 17.61 -0.34
N THR A 183 -1.88 18.24 0.56
CA THR A 183 -1.34 18.89 1.77
C THR A 183 -2.14 18.65 3.06
N SER A 184 -3.42 18.26 3.00
CA SER A 184 -4.24 18.04 4.20
C SER A 184 -3.75 16.84 5.02
N VAL A 185 -3.82 16.93 6.34
CA VAL A 185 -3.56 15.78 7.22
C VAL A 185 -4.59 14.65 7.01
N GLN A 186 -5.79 14.97 6.58
CA GLN A 186 -6.85 14.03 6.17
C GLN A 186 -6.71 13.62 4.70
N THR A 187 -5.48 13.40 4.24
CA THR A 187 -5.22 13.16 2.82
C THR A 187 -5.60 11.75 2.37
N PHE A 188 -5.40 10.74 3.22
CA PHE A 188 -5.70 9.35 2.87
C PHE A 188 -7.17 9.04 3.12
N GLN A 189 -7.81 8.54 2.09
CA GLN A 189 -9.21 8.13 2.09
C GLN A 189 -9.38 6.83 1.31
N ALA A 190 -10.49 6.16 1.50
CA ALA A 190 -10.93 5.01 0.70
C ALA A 190 -12.27 5.38 0.04
N PRO A 191 -12.26 6.14 -1.05
CA PRO A 191 -13.47 6.81 -1.57
C PRO A 191 -14.53 5.84 -2.07
N ASN A 192 -14.15 4.64 -2.52
CA ASN A 192 -15.09 3.62 -3.00
C ASN A 192 -15.59 2.69 -1.89
N ALA A 193 -14.79 2.44 -0.84
CA ALA A 193 -15.08 1.41 0.17
C ALA A 193 -15.30 1.97 1.59
N GLY A 194 -14.77 3.16 1.90
CA GLY A 194 -14.72 3.68 3.26
C GLY A 194 -13.55 3.14 4.09
N ALA A 195 -13.35 3.68 5.28
CA ALA A 195 -12.35 3.19 6.21
C ALA A 195 -12.77 1.83 6.80
N LEU A 196 -11.81 0.91 6.96
CA LEU A 196 -12.06 -0.36 7.65
C LEU A 196 -12.40 -0.12 9.13
N GLY A 197 -11.84 0.92 9.72
CA GLY A 197 -12.04 1.25 11.12
C GLY A 197 -11.33 2.53 11.52
N TYR A 198 -11.18 2.71 12.82
CA TYR A 198 -10.50 3.86 13.39
C TYR A 198 -9.84 3.53 14.74
N VAL A 199 -8.92 4.38 15.18
CA VAL A 199 -8.29 4.31 16.49
C VAL A 199 -8.87 5.40 17.39
N PHE A 200 -9.33 5.03 18.57
CA PHE A 200 -9.81 5.97 19.58
C PHE A 200 -9.47 5.47 20.98
N ASN A 201 -8.97 6.37 21.85
CA ASN A 201 -8.56 6.04 23.22
C ASN A 201 -7.66 4.79 23.30
N SER A 202 -6.64 4.72 22.43
CA SER A 202 -5.67 3.61 22.38
C SER A 202 -6.32 2.23 22.11
N LYS A 203 -7.46 2.22 21.41
CA LYS A 203 -8.16 1.00 20.97
C LYS A 203 -8.53 1.11 19.51
N VAL A 204 -8.55 -0.05 18.84
CA VAL A 204 -9.01 -0.17 17.46
C VAL A 204 -10.50 -0.51 17.43
N PHE A 205 -11.19 0.03 16.44
CA PHE A 205 -12.59 -0.25 16.17
C PHE A 205 -12.74 -0.52 14.68
N TYR A 206 -13.07 -1.75 14.32
CA TYR A 206 -13.32 -2.14 12.94
C TYR A 206 -14.81 -2.12 12.63
N ASN A 207 -15.18 -1.53 11.50
CA ASN A 207 -16.56 -1.43 11.02
C ASN A 207 -16.83 -2.42 9.88
N GLN A 208 -15.76 -2.88 9.19
CA GLN A 208 -15.87 -3.77 8.03
C GLN A 208 -14.58 -4.58 7.84
N GLU A 209 -14.67 -5.62 7.01
CA GLU A 209 -13.58 -6.51 6.62
C GLU A 209 -13.08 -6.19 5.20
N PRO A 210 -11.81 -6.44 4.87
CA PRO A 210 -11.36 -6.47 3.48
C PRO A 210 -12.10 -7.58 2.71
N LEU A 211 -12.57 -7.27 1.50
CA LEU A 211 -13.34 -8.23 0.68
C LEU A 211 -12.48 -8.93 -0.38
N LYS A 212 -11.37 -8.30 -0.78
CA LYS A 212 -10.47 -8.82 -1.80
C LYS A 212 -9.41 -9.71 -1.18
N LYS A 213 -8.92 -10.69 -1.96
CA LYS A 213 -7.81 -11.54 -1.52
C LYS A 213 -6.56 -10.72 -1.24
N HIS A 214 -5.83 -11.11 -0.20
CA HIS A 214 -4.62 -10.43 0.22
C HIS A 214 -3.71 -11.39 1.01
N THR A 215 -2.52 -11.00 1.29
CA THR A 215 -1.53 -11.65 2.17
C THR A 215 -1.50 -13.18 1.99
N THR A 216 -1.96 -13.96 2.95
CA THR A 216 -1.94 -15.44 2.90
C THR A 216 -2.83 -16.05 1.81
N GLU A 217 -3.78 -15.30 1.27
CA GLU A 217 -4.63 -15.73 0.15
C GLU A 217 -4.07 -15.30 -1.22
N SER A 218 -2.97 -14.53 -1.22
CA SER A 218 -2.31 -14.09 -2.46
C SER A 218 -1.48 -15.22 -3.08
N VAL A 219 -1.51 -15.28 -4.41
CA VAL A 219 -0.67 -16.22 -5.19
C VAL A 219 0.70 -15.63 -5.54
N PHE A 220 0.95 -14.38 -5.20
CA PHE A 220 2.15 -13.66 -5.63
C PHE A 220 3.28 -13.82 -4.60
N ASP A 221 4.30 -14.59 -4.98
CA ASP A 221 5.52 -14.77 -4.21
C ASP A 221 6.68 -14.06 -4.90
N VAL A 222 7.34 -13.18 -4.17
CA VAL A 222 8.48 -12.37 -4.65
C VAL A 222 9.83 -12.81 -4.06
N THR A 223 9.86 -13.89 -3.28
CA THR A 223 11.04 -14.35 -2.55
C THR A 223 12.25 -14.52 -3.48
N ASN A 224 12.05 -15.11 -4.66
CA ASN A 224 13.10 -15.40 -5.63
C ASN A 224 13.16 -14.40 -6.80
N LEU A 225 12.48 -13.25 -6.71
CA LEU A 225 12.50 -12.23 -7.75
C LEU A 225 13.60 -11.20 -7.48
N ASP A 226 14.42 -10.94 -8.50
CA ASP A 226 15.40 -9.85 -8.47
C ASP A 226 14.90 -8.58 -9.13
N LYS A 227 13.88 -8.69 -9.99
CA LYS A 227 13.24 -7.57 -10.69
C LYS A 227 11.79 -7.89 -11.02
N LEU A 228 10.99 -6.83 -11.20
CA LEU A 228 9.61 -6.92 -11.64
C LEU A 228 9.49 -6.66 -13.16
N PRO A 229 8.45 -7.19 -13.81
CA PRO A 229 8.11 -6.87 -15.21
C PRO A 229 7.91 -5.36 -15.41
N LYS A 230 8.40 -4.83 -16.51
CA LYS A 230 8.30 -3.40 -16.83
C LYS A 230 6.89 -3.05 -17.31
N VAL A 231 6.15 -2.30 -16.51
CA VAL A 231 4.80 -1.80 -16.81
C VAL A 231 4.76 -0.29 -16.71
N GLY A 232 4.20 0.39 -17.72
CA GLY A 232 4.06 1.83 -17.74
C GLY A 232 2.61 2.29 -17.67
N ILE A 233 2.41 3.56 -17.30
CA ILE A 233 1.10 4.21 -17.27
C ILE A 233 1.06 5.29 -18.35
N VAL A 234 0.00 5.29 -19.16
CA VAL A 234 -0.33 6.34 -20.11
C VAL A 234 -1.54 7.10 -19.59
N TYR A 235 -1.34 8.39 -19.28
CA TYR A 235 -2.41 9.23 -18.77
C TYR A 235 -3.13 9.93 -19.91
N SER A 236 -4.41 9.62 -20.13
CA SER A 236 -5.21 10.16 -21.23
C SER A 236 -5.75 11.56 -20.94
N HIS A 237 -5.87 12.37 -21.99
CA HIS A 237 -6.43 13.71 -21.96
C HIS A 237 -7.13 14.05 -23.30
N ALA A 238 -7.84 15.18 -23.37
CA ALA A 238 -8.39 15.67 -24.64
C ALA A 238 -7.25 15.93 -25.65
N GLY A 239 -7.39 15.41 -26.87
CA GLY A 239 -6.35 15.55 -27.91
C GLY A 239 -5.13 14.63 -27.70
N VAL A 240 -5.20 13.62 -26.84
CA VAL A 240 -4.16 12.60 -26.72
C VAL A 240 -3.98 11.85 -28.05
N ASN A 241 -2.75 11.48 -28.36
CA ASN A 241 -2.39 10.73 -29.56
C ASN A 241 -1.48 9.54 -29.24
N ALA A 242 -0.99 8.85 -30.27
CA ALA A 242 -0.17 7.65 -30.14
C ALA A 242 1.25 7.90 -29.58
N ASP A 243 1.75 9.14 -29.60
CA ASP A 243 3.14 9.47 -29.25
C ASP A 243 3.51 9.04 -27.83
N MET A 244 2.53 9.02 -26.91
CA MET A 244 2.74 8.59 -25.53
C MET A 244 2.88 7.06 -25.39
N VAL A 245 2.37 6.28 -26.32
CA VAL A 245 2.35 4.81 -26.28
C VAL A 245 3.46 4.20 -27.12
N GLU A 246 3.73 4.76 -28.32
CA GLU A 246 4.70 4.21 -29.27
C GLU A 246 6.09 3.91 -28.68
N PRO A 247 6.67 4.75 -27.80
CA PRO A 247 7.94 4.45 -27.18
C PRO A 247 7.91 3.18 -26.34
N MET A 248 6.78 2.84 -25.72
CA MET A 248 6.66 1.64 -24.90
C MET A 248 6.77 0.37 -25.74
N LEU A 249 6.32 0.39 -27.01
CA LEU A 249 6.42 -0.74 -27.91
C LEU A 249 7.87 -1.06 -28.35
N LYS A 250 8.82 -0.13 -28.07
CA LYS A 250 10.23 -0.22 -28.47
C LYS A 250 11.19 -0.38 -27.29
N ASN A 251 10.72 -0.23 -26.04
CA ASN A 251 11.55 -0.14 -24.83
C ASN A 251 11.23 -1.23 -23.81
N ASP A 252 10.99 -2.47 -24.25
CA ASP A 252 10.84 -3.69 -23.45
C ASP A 252 9.74 -3.64 -22.38
N TYR A 253 8.71 -2.81 -22.59
CA TYR A 253 7.53 -2.86 -21.73
C TYR A 253 6.75 -4.16 -21.97
N GLN A 254 6.36 -4.80 -20.87
CA GLN A 254 5.56 -6.01 -20.88
C GLN A 254 4.07 -5.71 -20.63
N GLY A 255 3.78 -4.53 -20.09
CA GLY A 255 2.43 -4.07 -19.84
C GLY A 255 2.26 -2.56 -19.93
N ILE A 256 1.05 -2.14 -20.26
CA ILE A 256 0.62 -0.75 -20.36
C ILE A 256 -0.68 -0.60 -19.59
N ILE A 257 -0.71 0.31 -18.64
CA ILE A 257 -1.94 0.80 -18.02
C ILE A 257 -2.38 2.04 -18.77
N HIS A 258 -3.52 1.99 -19.41
CA HIS A 258 -4.14 3.16 -20.02
C HIS A 258 -5.10 3.81 -19.03
N ALA A 259 -4.66 4.88 -18.37
CA ALA A 259 -5.51 5.71 -17.52
C ALA A 259 -6.44 6.56 -18.39
N GLY A 260 -7.52 5.96 -18.83
CA GLY A 260 -8.50 6.52 -19.77
C GLY A 260 -9.38 7.60 -19.15
N VAL A 261 -10.29 8.11 -19.93
CA VAL A 261 -11.34 9.04 -19.49
C VAL A 261 -12.62 8.27 -19.17
N GLY A 262 -13.47 8.83 -18.30
CA GLY A 262 -14.74 8.16 -17.92
C GLY A 262 -14.48 6.72 -17.42
N ASN A 263 -15.18 5.74 -17.96
CA ASN A 263 -15.04 4.32 -17.63
C ASN A 263 -13.84 3.65 -18.36
N GLY A 264 -12.67 4.29 -18.33
CA GLY A 264 -11.46 3.78 -18.98
C GLY A 264 -11.48 3.89 -20.51
N ASN A 265 -12.23 4.82 -21.08
CA ASN A 265 -12.38 5.01 -22.52
C ASN A 265 -11.09 5.46 -23.19
N ILE A 266 -10.89 5.01 -24.42
CA ILE A 266 -9.69 5.18 -25.20
C ILE A 266 -9.95 6.14 -26.36
N HIS A 267 -9.06 7.12 -26.56
CA HIS A 267 -9.15 8.01 -27.71
C HIS A 267 -8.90 7.24 -29.03
N LYS A 268 -9.64 7.59 -30.10
CA LYS A 268 -9.58 6.91 -31.40
C LYS A 268 -8.15 6.81 -31.98
N ASP A 269 -7.30 7.82 -31.73
CA ASP A 269 -5.93 7.86 -32.26
C ASP A 269 -4.94 7.03 -31.40
N VAL A 270 -5.31 6.66 -30.16
CA VAL A 270 -4.54 5.79 -29.26
C VAL A 270 -4.89 4.33 -29.44
N PHE A 271 -6.12 4.04 -29.81
CA PHE A 271 -6.66 2.70 -29.93
C PHE A 271 -5.81 1.76 -30.80
N PRO A 272 -5.42 2.15 -32.07
CA PRO A 272 -4.66 1.30 -32.96
C PRO A 272 -3.27 0.92 -32.41
N VAL A 273 -2.63 1.81 -31.63
CA VAL A 273 -1.31 1.52 -31.06
C VAL A 273 -1.41 0.59 -29.85
N LEU A 274 -2.48 0.66 -29.05
CA LEU A 274 -2.73 -0.33 -27.98
C LEU A 274 -3.07 -1.73 -28.56
N GLU A 275 -3.85 -1.79 -29.64
CA GLU A 275 -4.07 -3.04 -30.37
C GLU A 275 -2.75 -3.63 -30.91
N LYS A 276 -1.87 -2.78 -31.47
CA LYS A 276 -0.52 -3.18 -31.88
C LYS A 276 0.33 -3.68 -30.71
N ALA A 277 0.20 -3.08 -29.53
CA ALA A 277 0.86 -3.55 -28.31
C ALA A 277 0.42 -4.97 -27.98
N ARG A 278 -0.88 -5.26 -28.00
CA ARG A 278 -1.42 -6.62 -27.80
C ARG A 278 -0.86 -7.62 -28.79
N LYS A 279 -0.84 -7.29 -30.09
CA LYS A 279 -0.25 -8.14 -31.15
C LYS A 279 1.23 -8.44 -30.92
N LYS A 280 1.94 -7.61 -30.17
CA LYS A 280 3.34 -7.82 -29.73
C LYS A 280 3.45 -8.59 -28.39
N GLY A 281 2.36 -9.01 -27.79
CA GLY A 281 2.35 -9.72 -26.51
C GLY A 281 2.42 -8.79 -25.28
N ILE A 282 2.38 -7.46 -25.47
CA ILE A 282 2.32 -6.49 -24.35
C ILE A 282 0.90 -6.47 -23.81
N GLN A 283 0.73 -6.65 -22.51
CA GLN A 283 -0.58 -6.60 -21.88
C GLN A 283 -1.10 -5.16 -21.81
N VAL A 284 -2.39 -4.97 -22.02
CA VAL A 284 -3.05 -3.67 -21.92
C VAL A 284 -4.17 -3.76 -20.89
N VAL A 285 -4.08 -2.89 -19.88
CA VAL A 285 -5.11 -2.74 -18.86
C VAL A 285 -5.75 -1.36 -19.01
N ARG A 286 -7.05 -1.34 -19.19
CA ARG A 286 -7.85 -0.12 -19.12
C ARG A 286 -8.14 0.22 -17.67
N SER A 287 -7.70 1.38 -17.24
CA SER A 287 -8.03 2.01 -15.97
C SER A 287 -8.56 3.41 -16.22
N SER A 288 -8.86 4.16 -15.19
CA SER A 288 -9.39 5.52 -15.36
C SER A 288 -8.57 6.55 -14.60
N ARG A 289 -8.47 7.76 -15.15
CA ARG A 289 -8.00 8.95 -14.43
C ARG A 289 -9.04 9.51 -13.47
N VAL A 290 -10.29 9.02 -13.55
CA VAL A 290 -11.35 9.39 -12.60
C VAL A 290 -11.04 8.72 -11.26
N PRO A 291 -11.04 9.47 -10.14
CA PRO A 291 -10.54 8.96 -8.86
C PRO A 291 -11.47 7.94 -8.18
N THR A 292 -12.71 7.81 -8.63
CA THR A 292 -13.73 6.93 -8.03
C THR A 292 -14.55 6.19 -9.07
N GLY A 293 -15.08 5.03 -8.68
CA GLY A 293 -15.84 4.16 -9.57
C GLY A 293 -14.96 3.18 -10.34
N PRO A 294 -15.50 2.05 -10.77
CA PRO A 294 -14.76 1.01 -11.48
C PRO A 294 -14.56 1.33 -12.96
N SER A 295 -13.47 0.81 -13.54
CA SER A 295 -13.36 0.57 -14.98
C SER A 295 -13.86 -0.83 -15.28
N THR A 296 -15.02 -0.93 -15.95
CA THR A 296 -15.73 -2.19 -16.16
C THR A 296 -15.41 -2.83 -17.52
N LEU A 297 -15.53 -4.16 -17.60
CA LEU A 297 -15.42 -4.89 -18.86
C LEU A 297 -16.58 -4.58 -19.82
N ASP A 298 -16.29 -4.66 -21.12
CA ASP A 298 -17.26 -4.72 -22.22
C ASP A 298 -18.35 -3.63 -22.14
N ASN A 299 -17.96 -2.40 -21.79
CA ASN A 299 -18.88 -1.27 -21.80
C ASN A 299 -18.81 -0.55 -23.16
N GLU A 300 -17.95 0.49 -23.30
CA GLU A 300 -17.77 1.21 -24.58
C GLU A 300 -16.63 0.59 -25.43
N VAL A 301 -15.83 -0.29 -24.83
CA VAL A 301 -14.74 -1.03 -25.49
C VAL A 301 -15.04 -2.51 -25.44
N ASP A 302 -14.95 -3.19 -26.59
CA ASP A 302 -15.04 -4.64 -26.68
C ASP A 302 -13.72 -5.29 -26.20
N ASP A 303 -13.61 -5.43 -24.88
CA ASP A 303 -12.39 -5.94 -24.23
C ASP A 303 -12.05 -7.36 -24.67
N ALA A 304 -13.06 -8.20 -24.90
CA ALA A 304 -12.87 -9.58 -25.34
C ALA A 304 -12.23 -9.64 -26.74
N HIS A 305 -12.71 -8.80 -27.67
CA HIS A 305 -12.15 -8.71 -29.02
C HIS A 305 -10.70 -8.24 -29.03
N TYR A 306 -10.40 -7.18 -28.25
CA TYR A 306 -9.05 -6.60 -28.20
C TYR A 306 -8.12 -7.28 -27.21
N GLN A 307 -8.63 -8.21 -26.39
CA GLN A 307 -7.91 -8.86 -25.31
C GLN A 307 -7.35 -7.87 -24.29
N PHE A 308 -8.12 -6.81 -23.99
CA PHE A 308 -7.80 -5.86 -22.97
C PHE A 308 -8.33 -6.32 -21.62
N VAL A 309 -7.69 -5.86 -20.56
CA VAL A 309 -8.08 -6.11 -19.16
C VAL A 309 -8.69 -4.84 -18.60
N ALA A 310 -9.74 -4.94 -17.80
CA ALA A 310 -10.31 -3.83 -17.06
C ALA A 310 -9.84 -3.83 -15.61
N SER A 311 -9.41 -2.66 -15.11
CA SER A 311 -8.79 -2.53 -13.78
C SER A 311 -9.77 -2.63 -12.61
N GLN A 312 -11.06 -2.73 -12.86
CA GLN A 312 -12.10 -2.74 -11.84
C GLN A 312 -11.96 -1.51 -10.91
N GLN A 313 -11.89 -1.71 -9.60
CA GLN A 313 -11.77 -0.64 -8.59
C GLN A 313 -10.38 0.00 -8.51
N LEU A 314 -9.37 -0.62 -9.13
CA LEU A 314 -7.99 -0.15 -8.98
C LEU A 314 -7.72 1.09 -9.81
N ASN A 315 -7.17 2.11 -9.16
CA ASN A 315 -6.62 3.27 -9.85
C ASN A 315 -5.38 2.88 -10.69
N PRO A 316 -4.92 3.73 -11.62
CA PRO A 316 -3.84 3.37 -12.55
C PRO A 316 -2.56 2.88 -11.88
N GLN A 317 -2.13 3.49 -10.77
CA GLN A 317 -0.89 3.13 -10.09
C GLN A 317 -0.99 1.76 -9.40
N LYS A 318 -2.11 1.41 -8.81
CA LYS A 318 -2.35 0.07 -8.23
C LYS A 318 -2.58 -0.98 -9.31
N ALA A 319 -3.29 -0.64 -10.38
CA ALA A 319 -3.42 -1.51 -11.56
C ALA A 319 -2.05 -1.86 -12.16
N ARG A 320 -1.09 -0.91 -12.17
CA ARG A 320 0.30 -1.16 -12.57
C ARG A 320 0.95 -2.23 -11.69
N ILE A 321 0.79 -2.14 -10.39
CA ILE A 321 1.36 -3.09 -9.43
C ILE A 321 0.79 -4.48 -9.65
N LEU A 322 -0.53 -4.61 -9.74
CA LEU A 322 -1.16 -5.90 -9.96
C LEU A 322 -0.74 -6.51 -11.29
N LEU A 323 -0.64 -5.71 -12.37
CA LEU A 323 -0.18 -6.20 -13.66
C LEU A 323 1.28 -6.66 -13.60
N MET A 324 2.18 -5.93 -12.92
CA MET A 324 3.57 -6.36 -12.73
C MET A 324 3.64 -7.73 -12.04
N LEU A 325 2.89 -7.93 -10.98
CA LEU A 325 2.84 -9.20 -10.26
C LEU A 325 2.18 -10.31 -11.09
N ALA A 326 1.08 -10.03 -11.78
CA ALA A 326 0.40 -10.97 -12.66
C ALA A 326 1.33 -11.48 -13.77
N LEU A 327 2.11 -10.60 -14.39
CA LEU A 327 3.09 -10.93 -15.43
C LEU A 327 4.24 -11.83 -14.94
N THR A 328 4.47 -11.96 -13.63
CA THR A 328 5.38 -12.97 -13.08
C THR A 328 4.81 -14.38 -13.12
N LYS A 329 3.49 -14.52 -13.32
CA LYS A 329 2.76 -15.80 -13.31
C LYS A 329 2.28 -16.22 -14.69
N THR A 330 1.78 -15.27 -15.48
CA THR A 330 1.14 -15.58 -16.77
C THR A 330 1.20 -14.39 -17.72
N ASN A 331 1.07 -14.66 -19.03
CA ASN A 331 0.81 -13.67 -20.07
C ASN A 331 -0.57 -13.88 -20.73
N ASP A 332 -1.42 -14.71 -20.14
CA ASP A 332 -2.80 -14.91 -20.58
C ASP A 332 -3.69 -13.78 -20.02
N TRP A 333 -4.30 -12.99 -20.90
CA TRP A 333 -5.13 -11.85 -20.54
C TRP A 333 -6.37 -12.23 -19.72
N GLN A 334 -6.96 -13.41 -19.96
CA GLN A 334 -8.13 -13.90 -19.22
C GLN A 334 -7.74 -14.23 -17.78
N GLN A 335 -6.60 -14.90 -17.60
CA GLN A 335 -6.08 -15.18 -16.27
C GLN A 335 -5.66 -13.89 -15.55
N ILE A 336 -5.12 -12.90 -16.28
CA ILE A 336 -4.81 -11.58 -15.71
C ILE A 336 -6.10 -10.87 -15.30
N GLN A 337 -7.16 -10.89 -16.13
CA GLN A 337 -8.47 -10.33 -15.76
C GLN A 337 -9.02 -10.99 -14.49
N GLU A 338 -8.85 -12.30 -14.33
CA GLU A 338 -9.29 -12.99 -13.12
C GLU A 338 -8.53 -12.51 -11.89
N TYR A 339 -7.23 -12.18 -11.99
CA TYR A 339 -6.51 -11.52 -10.90
C TYR A 339 -7.10 -10.15 -10.56
N PHE A 340 -7.45 -9.33 -11.55
CA PHE A 340 -8.11 -8.04 -11.31
C PHE A 340 -9.51 -8.17 -10.69
N ASN A 341 -10.19 -9.30 -10.89
CA ASN A 341 -11.45 -9.60 -10.22
C ASN A 341 -11.27 -10.01 -8.76
N GLN A 342 -10.16 -10.69 -8.42
CA GLN A 342 -9.92 -11.28 -7.09
C GLN A 342 -9.18 -10.36 -6.12
N TYR A 343 -8.29 -9.53 -6.63
CA TYR A 343 -7.37 -8.67 -5.84
C TYR A 343 -7.74 -7.16 -5.89
#